data_9c23bad06a43f73de58a88ab73a09970
#
_entry.id   9c23bad06a43f73de58a88ab73a09970
#
_cell.length_a   1.000
_cell.length_b   1.000
_cell.length_c   1.000
_cell.angle_alpha   90.00
_cell.angle_beta   90.00
_cell.angle_gamma   90.00
#
_symmetry.space_group_name_H-M   'P 1'
#
loop_
_entity.id
_entity.type
_entity.pdbx_description
1 polymer ?
#
loop_
_entity_poly.entity_id
_entity_poly.type
_entity_poly.pdbx_seq_one_letter_code
_entity_poly.pdbx_strand_id
1 'polypeptide(L)'
;MHKNLQELLDKNLDLTIIHCVDILRKEDNTMKKKLLAAVLAGAMVLSLGACGSSNSGSDGNASSTGSASNASSSSSADANTGNSGFAGTPEADMYTIDLRTEPDEMNSVLTTDVPSSDLLRMTMVSLYRLDANDEPVADLAETTQVSEDGRTYTMTLRQDAKWTNGEPVTAHDFVFSYQLMCNKDTASAYAFIMTDNLLNGSEVYDGAMDPSELGVKALDDYTLEVTFKNPIPYAEHLLAFASYYPVNQKAYEEIGADNYGNDIDSLVTNGAYTMTEWVHNDHVTLTANEDFYDPDRCAVKNVKFIMLNDTNARMNAFQAGQVDCVNLSGDQIEQAKQLGITVENYVDNGNWYFQFNTQHTEVGLGNANIRLALGMAIDAQSLCDNILKDGSVPATGLVPTTIAGANDQKYREAVGDFVGYDPEAAKAAFEQGLQETGLKAEDVKLSLLCDDSDASQKVAQFFQAQWSENLGIDVE
;
A
#
# COMPACT_ATOMS: atom_id res chain seq x y z
N MET A 1 -9.28 -13.68 28.92
CA MET A 1 -9.21 -12.81 27.74
C MET A 1 -7.78 -12.36 27.45
N HIS A 2 -7.03 -11.78 28.38
CA HIS A 2 -5.60 -11.42 28.16
C HIS A 2 -4.68 -12.57 27.71
N LYS A 3 -4.99 -13.81 28.10
CA LYS A 3 -4.18 -14.98 27.73
C LYS A 3 -4.31 -15.37 26.25
N ASN A 4 -5.49 -15.16 25.66
CA ASN A 4 -5.72 -15.47 24.24
C ASN A 4 -5.09 -14.47 23.29
N LEU A 5 -4.88 -13.23 23.75
CA LEU A 5 -4.31 -12.18 22.91
C LEU A 5 -2.79 -12.30 22.82
N GLN A 6 -2.13 -12.59 23.94
CA GLN A 6 -0.71 -12.88 23.93
C GLN A 6 -0.38 -14.13 23.11
N GLU A 7 -1.27 -15.15 23.14
CA GLU A 7 -1.17 -16.33 22.28
C GLU A 7 -1.41 -16.03 20.79
N LEU A 8 -2.20 -14.99 20.46
CA LEU A 8 -2.41 -14.53 19.07
C LEU A 8 -1.22 -13.70 18.56
N LEU A 9 -0.65 -12.86 19.41
CA LEU A 9 0.56 -12.10 19.12
C LEU A 9 1.78 -13.02 18.94
N ASP A 10 1.87 -14.05 19.75
CA ASP A 10 2.93 -15.07 19.67
C ASP A 10 2.76 -16.00 18.44
N LYS A 11 1.60 -15.97 17.74
CA LYS A 11 1.29 -16.82 16.59
C LYS A 11 1.41 -16.12 15.23
N ASN A 12 2.06 -14.94 15.17
CA ASN A 12 2.45 -14.28 13.92
C ASN A 12 1.32 -14.05 12.89
N LEU A 13 0.19 -13.53 13.32
CA LEU A 13 -0.75 -12.91 12.38
C LEU A 13 -0.18 -11.57 11.90
N ASP A 14 -0.34 -11.30 10.60
CA ASP A 14 0.15 -10.08 9.95
C ASP A 14 -0.23 -8.83 10.78
N LEU A 15 0.76 -8.04 11.15
CA LEU A 15 0.63 -6.95 12.14
C LEU A 15 -0.40 -5.90 11.78
N THR A 16 -0.65 -5.68 10.50
CA THR A 16 -1.63 -4.71 10.00
C THR A 16 -3.04 -5.07 10.48
N ILE A 17 -3.36 -6.35 10.60
CA ILE A 17 -4.67 -6.84 11.05
C ILE A 17 -4.74 -6.91 12.57
N ILE A 18 -3.66 -7.28 13.26
CA ILE A 18 -3.63 -7.48 14.72
C ILE A 18 -3.74 -6.17 15.49
N HIS A 19 -3.07 -5.11 15.04
CA HIS A 19 -3.11 -3.80 15.71
C HIS A 19 -4.53 -3.21 15.78
N CYS A 20 -5.36 -3.50 14.81
CA CYS A 20 -6.74 -3.02 14.78
C CYS A 20 -7.71 -3.83 15.66
N VAL A 21 -7.47 -5.13 15.87
CA VAL A 21 -8.40 -6.02 16.64
C VAL A 21 -8.44 -5.70 18.14
N ASP A 22 -7.34 -5.19 18.72
CA ASP A 22 -7.21 -5.00 20.18
C ASP A 22 -7.96 -3.77 20.71
N ILE A 23 -8.19 -2.78 19.89
CA ILE A 23 -8.71 -1.47 20.30
C ILE A 23 -10.22 -1.52 20.54
N LEU A 24 -10.96 -2.33 19.81
CA LEU A 24 -12.42 -2.29 19.80
C LEU A 24 -13.11 -3.22 20.80
N ARG A 25 -12.40 -4.16 21.42
CA ARG A 25 -12.97 -5.10 22.42
C ARG A 25 -13.00 -4.59 23.86
N LYS A 26 -12.33 -3.50 24.16
CA LYS A 26 -12.24 -2.97 25.53
C LYS A 26 -13.34 -1.99 25.94
N GLU A 27 -14.12 -1.49 25.01
CA GLU A 27 -15.19 -0.57 25.39
C GLU A 27 -16.50 -1.31 25.72
N ASP A 28 -16.80 -1.23 26.99
CA ASP A 28 -17.98 -1.74 27.64
C ASP A 28 -19.27 -1.32 26.90
N ASN A 29 -20.14 -2.29 26.64
CA ASN A 29 -21.48 -2.17 26.03
C ASN A 29 -22.37 -1.08 26.68
N THR A 30 -21.91 -0.46 27.74
CA THR A 30 -22.54 0.61 28.50
C THR A 30 -22.47 1.97 27.81
N MET A 31 -21.41 2.25 27.01
CA MET A 31 -21.27 3.54 26.33
C MET A 31 -22.12 3.61 25.05
N LYS A 32 -22.18 2.52 24.28
CA LYS A 32 -23.07 2.43 23.10
C LYS A 32 -24.55 2.63 23.49
N LYS A 33 -24.98 2.11 24.65
CA LYS A 33 -26.34 2.29 25.16
C LYS A 33 -26.59 3.71 25.67
N LYS A 34 -25.60 4.41 26.20
CA LYS A 34 -25.72 5.81 26.64
C LYS A 34 -25.76 6.79 25.47
N LEU A 35 -25.00 6.55 24.41
CA LEU A 35 -25.03 7.37 23.18
C LEU A 35 -26.37 7.21 22.45
N LEU A 36 -26.87 5.99 22.32
CA LEU A 36 -28.19 5.71 21.71
C LEU A 36 -29.32 6.33 22.49
N ALA A 37 -29.25 6.35 23.83
CA ALA A 37 -30.22 6.99 24.67
C ALA A 37 -30.21 8.53 24.55
N ALA A 38 -29.03 9.13 24.36
CA ALA A 38 -28.89 10.58 24.17
C ALA A 38 -29.40 11.03 22.80
N VAL A 39 -29.21 10.25 21.73
CA VAL A 39 -29.74 10.54 20.39
C VAL A 39 -31.25 10.37 20.36
N LEU A 40 -31.83 9.37 21.02
CA LEU A 40 -33.27 9.17 21.14
C LEU A 40 -33.93 10.25 21.98
N ALA A 41 -33.30 10.75 23.04
CA ALA A 41 -33.78 11.87 23.84
C ALA A 41 -33.78 13.20 23.07
N GLY A 42 -32.75 13.43 22.23
CA GLY A 42 -32.65 14.60 21.33
C GLY A 42 -33.73 14.62 20.25
N ALA A 43 -34.10 13.47 19.70
CA ALA A 43 -35.12 13.34 18.68
C ALA A 43 -36.57 13.58 19.25
N MET A 44 -36.80 13.25 20.51
CA MET A 44 -38.08 13.49 21.16
C MET A 44 -38.34 14.99 21.53
N VAL A 45 -37.25 15.76 21.73
CA VAL A 45 -37.40 17.21 22.02
C VAL A 45 -37.71 18.01 20.77
N LEU A 46 -37.32 17.55 19.59
CA LEU A 46 -37.59 18.18 18.30
C LEU A 46 -39.01 17.89 17.76
N SER A 47 -39.70 16.88 18.28
CA SER A 47 -41.07 16.52 17.85
C SER A 47 -42.19 17.20 18.62
N LEU A 48 -41.90 17.98 19.68
CA LEU A 48 -42.88 18.68 20.50
C LEU A 48 -43.05 20.19 20.20
N GLY A 49 -42.29 20.70 19.19
CA GLY A 49 -42.32 22.12 18.81
C GLY A 49 -43.20 22.51 17.62
N ALA A 50 -43.94 21.58 17.01
CA ALA A 50 -44.73 21.84 15.81
C ALA A 50 -46.23 21.58 16.01
N CYS A 51 -46.86 22.30 16.96
CA CYS A 51 -48.31 22.45 17.03
C CYS A 51 -48.64 23.82 17.64
N GLY A 52 -49.03 24.73 16.81
CA GLY A 52 -49.66 26.00 17.28
C GLY A 52 -49.51 27.15 16.32
N SER A 53 -50.48 27.35 15.53
CA SER A 53 -51.31 28.52 15.26
C SER A 53 -51.51 28.81 13.77
N SER A 54 -52.73 28.67 13.43
CA SER A 54 -53.46 29.09 12.23
C SER A 54 -53.49 30.62 12.06
N ASN A 55 -53.39 31.18 10.87
CA ASN A 55 -54.61 31.76 10.19
C ASN A 55 -54.24 32.59 8.94
N SER A 56 -55.04 32.35 7.93
CA SER A 56 -55.66 33.26 6.97
C SER A 56 -54.85 34.04 5.95
N GLY A 57 -55.22 33.80 4.69
CA GLY A 57 -55.61 34.86 3.79
C GLY A 57 -55.07 34.77 2.38
N SER A 58 -55.88 34.19 1.53
CA SER A 58 -56.46 34.59 0.24
C SER A 58 -55.61 34.90 -0.99
N ASP A 59 -56.01 34.16 -2.01
CA ASP A 59 -56.34 34.55 -3.39
C ASP A 59 -55.24 34.89 -4.41
N GLY A 60 -55.39 34.19 -5.56
CA GLY A 60 -55.11 34.77 -6.85
C GLY A 60 -54.44 33.85 -7.90
N ASN A 61 -55.18 32.93 -8.40
CA ASN A 61 -55.58 32.60 -9.78
C ASN A 61 -54.65 32.84 -10.98
N ALA A 62 -54.69 31.79 -11.80
CA ALA A 62 -54.68 31.70 -13.27
C ALA A 62 -53.38 31.42 -14.00
N SER A 63 -53.26 30.19 -14.49
CA SER A 63 -53.53 29.79 -15.90
C SER A 63 -52.50 30.31 -16.93
N SER A 64 -51.79 29.57 -17.66
CA SER A 64 -52.12 28.71 -18.77
C SER A 64 -50.91 28.34 -19.62
N THR A 65 -50.88 27.12 -20.03
CA THR A 65 -50.59 26.57 -21.38
C THR A 65 -49.36 27.02 -22.16
N GLY A 66 -48.63 26.03 -22.67
CA GLY A 66 -48.05 26.07 -24.00
C GLY A 66 -46.76 25.31 -24.25
N SER A 67 -46.92 24.14 -24.71
CA SER A 67 -46.17 23.31 -25.69
C SER A 67 -44.84 23.75 -26.27
N ALA A 68 -44.01 22.71 -26.32
CA ALA A 68 -43.23 22.17 -27.46
C ALA A 68 -41.81 22.64 -27.74
N SER A 69 -40.94 21.65 -27.61
CA SER A 69 -39.86 21.24 -28.52
C SER A 69 -38.72 22.23 -28.80
N ASN A 70 -37.50 21.91 -28.42
CA ASN A 70 -36.51 21.33 -29.32
C ASN A 70 -35.20 20.97 -28.64
N ALA A 71 -34.61 19.91 -29.12
CA ALA A 71 -33.35 19.35 -28.71
C ALA A 71 -32.17 20.28 -28.97
N SER A 72 -31.23 20.33 -28.03
CA SER A 72 -29.83 20.59 -28.33
C SER A 72 -28.99 19.89 -27.28
N SER A 73 -28.23 18.92 -27.72
CA SER A 73 -27.21 18.18 -27.01
C SER A 73 -26.11 19.11 -26.49
N SER A 74 -25.92 19.16 -25.20
CA SER A 74 -24.67 19.57 -24.57
C SER A 74 -24.29 18.49 -23.57
N SER A 75 -23.23 17.77 -23.87
CA SER A 75 -22.57 16.82 -23.00
C SER A 75 -21.99 17.58 -21.80
N SER A 76 -22.68 17.53 -20.68
CA SER A 76 -22.09 17.79 -19.37
C SER A 76 -21.56 16.45 -18.87
N ALA A 77 -20.25 16.37 -18.68
CA ALA A 77 -19.65 15.31 -17.93
C ALA A 77 -20.20 15.39 -16.50
N ASP A 78 -21.08 14.47 -16.16
CA ASP A 78 -21.45 14.23 -14.79
C ASP A 78 -20.23 13.62 -14.09
N ALA A 79 -19.62 14.40 -13.21
CA ALA A 79 -18.78 13.85 -12.18
C ALA A 79 -19.67 12.90 -11.37
N ASN A 80 -19.50 11.62 -11.61
CA ASN A 80 -20.13 10.57 -10.83
C ASN A 80 -19.42 10.54 -9.48
N THR A 81 -19.86 11.37 -8.55
CA THR A 81 -19.62 11.16 -7.13
C THR A 81 -20.44 9.93 -6.75
N GLY A 82 -19.84 8.77 -6.95
CA GLY A 82 -20.34 7.51 -6.44
C GLY A 82 -20.32 7.54 -4.92
N ASN A 83 -21.36 8.12 -4.36
CA ASN A 83 -21.68 7.93 -2.95
C ASN A 83 -22.24 6.50 -2.83
N SER A 84 -21.36 5.50 -2.74
CA SER A 84 -21.75 4.17 -2.32
C SER A 84 -22.17 4.26 -0.87
N GLY A 85 -23.43 4.57 -0.64
CA GLY A 85 -24.06 4.54 0.68
C GLY A 85 -24.05 3.10 1.16
N PHE A 86 -22.98 2.70 1.82
CA PHE A 86 -22.86 1.42 2.50
C PHE A 86 -23.84 1.44 3.70
N ALA A 87 -25.04 0.89 3.52
CA ALA A 87 -26.06 0.78 4.55
C ALA A 87 -26.08 -0.64 5.14
N GLY A 88 -24.89 -1.17 5.53
CA GLY A 88 -24.76 -2.47 6.17
C GLY A 88 -24.56 -2.33 7.68
N THR A 89 -25.28 -3.11 8.48
CA THR A 89 -24.86 -3.42 9.86
C THR A 89 -23.65 -4.34 9.78
N PRO A 90 -22.61 -4.16 10.63
CA PRO A 90 -21.45 -5.05 10.65
C PRO A 90 -21.92 -6.50 10.81
N GLU A 91 -21.47 -7.36 9.94
CA GLU A 91 -21.74 -8.80 10.01
C GLU A 91 -20.95 -9.36 11.20
N ALA A 92 -21.60 -10.15 12.07
CA ALA A 92 -21.05 -10.49 13.39
C ALA A 92 -19.71 -11.28 13.35
N ASP A 93 -19.39 -11.90 12.21
CA ASP A 93 -18.19 -12.71 11.98
C ASP A 93 -17.29 -12.14 10.86
N MET A 94 -17.53 -10.90 10.44
CA MET A 94 -16.78 -10.18 9.41
C MET A 94 -15.92 -9.10 10.07
N TYR A 95 -14.63 -9.04 9.71
CA TYR A 95 -13.74 -7.93 10.03
C TYR A 95 -13.56 -7.03 8.80
N THR A 96 -13.90 -5.76 8.90
CA THR A 96 -13.93 -4.86 7.76
C THR A 96 -12.83 -3.80 7.87
N ILE A 97 -12.01 -3.70 6.82
CA ILE A 97 -10.83 -2.82 6.75
C ILE A 97 -10.96 -1.91 5.52
N ASP A 98 -10.38 -0.72 5.60
CA ASP A 98 -10.22 0.17 4.45
C ASP A 98 -9.00 -0.25 3.60
N LEU A 99 -9.21 -0.59 2.32
CA LEU A 99 -8.16 -0.87 1.34
C LEU A 99 -7.68 0.39 0.61
N ARG A 100 -8.39 1.47 0.74
CA ARG A 100 -8.16 2.77 0.08
C ARG A 100 -8.54 2.79 -1.40
N THR A 101 -7.88 2.01 -2.24
CA THR A 101 -8.08 1.98 -3.71
C THR A 101 -8.23 0.56 -4.21
N GLU A 102 -8.70 0.42 -5.45
CA GLU A 102 -8.72 -0.83 -6.21
C GLU A 102 -7.31 -1.43 -6.27
N PRO A 103 -7.13 -2.76 -6.05
CA PRO A 103 -5.90 -3.44 -6.41
C PRO A 103 -5.74 -3.47 -7.94
N ASP A 104 -4.55 -3.12 -8.45
CA ASP A 104 -4.32 -3.09 -9.88
C ASP A 104 -4.41 -4.48 -10.49
N GLU A 105 -3.79 -5.48 -9.84
CA GLU A 105 -3.82 -6.88 -10.26
C GLU A 105 -3.28 -7.81 -9.16
N MET A 106 -3.79 -9.05 -9.10
CA MET A 106 -3.37 -10.07 -8.15
C MET A 106 -2.32 -11.04 -8.73
N ASN A 107 -1.55 -10.59 -9.71
CA ASN A 107 -0.42 -11.33 -10.27
C ASN A 107 0.88 -10.90 -9.59
N SER A 108 1.45 -11.74 -8.73
CA SER A 108 2.66 -11.45 -7.96
C SER A 108 3.90 -11.12 -8.81
N VAL A 109 3.90 -11.52 -10.08
CA VAL A 109 4.98 -11.24 -11.04
C VAL A 109 4.91 -9.81 -11.58
N LEU A 110 3.70 -9.22 -11.66
CA LEU A 110 3.47 -7.90 -12.26
C LEU A 110 3.14 -6.82 -11.23
N THR A 111 2.53 -7.20 -10.12
CA THR A 111 2.07 -6.29 -9.04
C THR A 111 3.18 -5.37 -8.54
N THR A 112 2.87 -4.07 -8.43
CA THR A 112 3.75 -3.05 -7.86
C THR A 112 3.06 -2.13 -6.85
N ASP A 113 1.74 -2.24 -6.70
CA ASP A 113 0.94 -1.40 -5.83
C ASP A 113 0.74 -2.02 -4.43
N VAL A 114 0.43 -1.16 -3.46
CA VAL A 114 0.24 -1.56 -2.06
C VAL A 114 -1.06 -2.35 -1.86
N PRO A 115 -2.23 -1.94 -2.38
CA PRO A 115 -3.47 -2.70 -2.22
C PRO A 115 -3.37 -4.15 -2.70
N SER A 116 -2.81 -4.39 -3.90
CA SER A 116 -2.57 -5.74 -4.41
C SER A 116 -1.61 -6.52 -3.53
N SER A 117 -0.53 -5.88 -3.06
CA SER A 117 0.45 -6.51 -2.16
C SER A 117 -0.16 -6.90 -0.81
N ASP A 118 -1.05 -6.09 -0.24
CA ASP A 118 -1.74 -6.39 1.02
C ASP A 118 -2.66 -7.61 0.87
N LEU A 119 -3.38 -7.71 -0.24
CA LEU A 119 -4.22 -8.87 -0.53
C LEU A 119 -3.40 -10.13 -0.84
N LEU A 120 -2.28 -9.99 -1.59
CA LEU A 120 -1.38 -11.10 -1.89
C LEU A 120 -0.77 -11.71 -0.63
N ARG A 121 -0.39 -10.92 0.37
CA ARG A 121 0.14 -11.43 1.65
C ARG A 121 -0.85 -12.30 2.41
N MET A 122 -2.14 -12.12 2.20
CA MET A 122 -3.19 -12.93 2.83
C MET A 122 -3.55 -14.17 1.99
N THR A 123 -3.53 -14.02 0.67
CA THR A 123 -3.99 -15.05 -0.27
C THR A 123 -2.86 -15.93 -0.82
N MET A 124 -1.61 -15.54 -0.60
CA MET A 124 -0.43 -16.27 -1.06
C MET A 124 0.54 -16.55 0.08
N VAL A 125 1.36 -17.59 -0.08
CA VAL A 125 2.52 -17.89 0.76
C VAL A 125 3.71 -18.26 -0.09
N SER A 126 4.92 -18.00 0.44
CA SER A 126 6.19 -18.25 -0.23
C SER A 126 7.11 -19.13 0.63
N LEU A 127 8.38 -19.23 0.24
CA LEU A 127 9.40 -20.02 0.95
C LEU A 127 9.57 -19.52 2.39
N TYR A 128 9.59 -18.21 2.57
CA TYR A 128 9.63 -17.50 3.84
C TYR A 128 8.50 -16.48 3.90
N ARG A 129 8.19 -16.02 5.09
CA ARG A 129 7.34 -14.87 5.41
C ARG A 129 8.05 -13.98 6.43
N LEU A 130 7.63 -12.75 6.56
CA LEU A 130 8.11 -11.89 7.64
C LEU A 130 7.21 -12.06 8.87
N ASP A 131 7.83 -12.01 10.06
CA ASP A 131 7.11 -11.97 11.33
C ASP A 131 6.75 -10.54 11.72
N ALA A 132 6.22 -10.39 12.93
CA ALA A 132 5.83 -9.12 13.50
C ALA A 132 6.97 -8.11 13.73
N ASN A 133 8.20 -8.53 13.61
CA ASN A 133 9.40 -7.71 13.77
C ASN A 133 10.14 -7.52 12.44
N ASP A 134 9.47 -7.86 11.32
CA ASP A 134 10.05 -7.90 9.97
C ASP A 134 11.21 -8.91 9.82
N GLU A 135 11.27 -9.93 10.69
CA GLU A 135 12.28 -10.98 10.61
C GLU A 135 11.78 -12.16 9.75
N PRO A 136 12.62 -12.73 8.87
CA PRO A 136 12.22 -13.84 8.01
C PRO A 136 12.00 -15.14 8.80
N VAL A 137 10.86 -15.75 8.61
CA VAL A 137 10.47 -17.03 9.20
C VAL A 137 10.17 -18.02 8.08
N ALA A 138 10.66 -19.24 8.20
CA ALA A 138 10.36 -20.31 7.25
C ALA A 138 8.84 -20.55 7.14
N ASP A 139 8.35 -20.73 5.91
CA ASP A 139 6.94 -20.99 5.64
C ASP A 139 6.77 -22.26 4.76
N LEU A 140 6.77 -22.13 3.42
CA LEU A 140 6.78 -23.32 2.56
C LEU A 140 8.10 -24.11 2.61
N ALA A 141 9.23 -23.44 2.92
CA ALA A 141 10.49 -24.11 3.15
C ALA A 141 10.58 -24.69 4.56
N GLU A 142 10.39 -26.01 4.73
CA GLU A 142 10.52 -26.68 6.04
C GLU A 142 11.97 -26.72 6.52
N THR A 143 12.91 -26.89 5.60
CA THR A 143 14.36 -26.88 5.91
C THR A 143 15.11 -26.16 4.82
N THR A 144 16.18 -25.46 5.23
CA THR A 144 17.10 -24.76 4.32
C THR A 144 18.53 -25.15 4.61
N GLN A 145 19.28 -25.53 3.57
CA GLN A 145 20.71 -25.73 3.62
C GLN A 145 21.39 -24.69 2.74
N VAL A 146 22.35 -23.97 3.31
CA VAL A 146 23.11 -22.94 2.60
C VAL A 146 24.49 -23.48 2.31
N SER A 147 24.98 -23.32 1.07
CA SER A 147 26.31 -23.70 0.66
C SER A 147 27.41 -22.96 1.45
N GLU A 148 28.63 -23.51 1.49
CA GLU A 148 29.79 -22.91 2.21
C GLU A 148 30.14 -21.50 1.70
N ASP A 149 29.89 -21.22 0.42
CA ASP A 149 30.12 -19.91 -0.18
C ASP A 149 28.94 -18.93 0.04
N GLY A 150 27.88 -19.36 0.72
CA GLY A 150 26.72 -18.54 1.07
C GLY A 150 25.82 -18.16 -0.13
N ARG A 151 25.94 -18.85 -1.27
CA ARG A 151 25.25 -18.45 -2.50
C ARG A 151 24.08 -19.35 -2.87
N THR A 152 24.16 -20.64 -2.54
CA THR A 152 23.14 -21.63 -2.93
C THR A 152 22.32 -22.06 -1.72
N TYR A 153 21.02 -21.92 -1.84
CA TYR A 153 20.01 -22.30 -0.85
C TYR A 153 19.28 -23.53 -1.39
N THR A 154 19.43 -24.67 -0.72
CA THR A 154 18.67 -25.88 -1.03
C THR A 154 17.59 -26.05 0.03
N MET A 155 16.33 -25.97 -0.39
CA MET A 155 15.18 -25.95 0.48
C MET A 155 14.30 -27.18 0.25
N THR A 156 13.91 -27.86 1.33
CA THR A 156 12.88 -28.88 1.29
C THR A 156 11.54 -28.21 1.54
N LEU A 157 10.59 -28.36 0.62
CA LEU A 157 9.26 -27.79 0.71
C LEU A 157 8.33 -28.73 1.48
N ARG A 158 7.35 -28.15 2.18
CA ARG A 158 6.27 -28.90 2.81
C ARG A 158 5.40 -29.55 1.74
N GLN A 159 4.86 -30.72 2.05
CA GLN A 159 4.09 -31.55 1.11
C GLN A 159 2.57 -31.43 1.27
N ASP A 160 2.12 -30.71 2.29
CA ASP A 160 0.71 -30.51 2.61
C ASP A 160 0.13 -29.19 2.11
N ALA A 161 0.96 -28.32 1.51
CA ALA A 161 0.53 -27.06 0.89
C ALA A 161 -0.18 -27.32 -0.45
N LYS A 162 -1.30 -26.65 -0.65
CA LYS A 162 -2.13 -26.78 -1.85
C LYS A 162 -2.50 -25.43 -2.42
N TRP A 163 -2.69 -25.42 -3.72
CA TRP A 163 -3.38 -24.36 -4.43
C TRP A 163 -4.89 -24.45 -4.22
N THR A 164 -5.61 -23.33 -4.38
CA THR A 164 -7.08 -23.28 -4.28
C THR A 164 -7.80 -24.14 -5.32
N ASN A 165 -7.13 -24.53 -6.41
CA ASN A 165 -7.63 -25.51 -7.39
C ASN A 165 -7.43 -26.97 -6.95
N GLY A 166 -6.84 -27.21 -5.76
CA GLY A 166 -6.60 -28.53 -5.17
C GLY A 166 -5.29 -29.19 -5.58
N GLU A 167 -4.50 -28.60 -6.47
CA GLU A 167 -3.17 -29.09 -6.85
C GLU A 167 -2.15 -28.86 -5.73
N PRO A 168 -1.10 -29.72 -5.58
CA PRO A 168 -0.04 -29.48 -4.62
C PRO A 168 0.81 -28.29 -5.05
N VAL A 169 1.35 -27.53 -4.08
CA VAL A 169 2.40 -26.53 -4.34
C VAL A 169 3.74 -27.27 -4.44
N THR A 170 4.47 -27.04 -5.53
CA THR A 170 5.71 -27.75 -5.83
C THR A 170 6.86 -26.81 -6.13
N ALA A 171 8.09 -27.35 -6.13
CA ALA A 171 9.29 -26.60 -6.56
C ALA A 171 9.20 -26.10 -8.01
N HIS A 172 8.43 -26.77 -8.85
CA HIS A 172 8.22 -26.37 -10.25
C HIS A 172 7.45 -25.04 -10.37
N ASP A 173 6.52 -24.75 -9.46
CA ASP A 173 5.77 -23.50 -9.44
C ASP A 173 6.67 -22.30 -9.16
N PHE A 174 7.71 -22.47 -8.34
CA PHE A 174 8.74 -21.48 -8.09
C PHE A 174 9.66 -21.28 -9.30
N VAL A 175 10.11 -22.39 -9.92
CA VAL A 175 10.95 -22.32 -11.12
C VAL A 175 10.21 -21.56 -12.22
N PHE A 176 8.94 -21.88 -12.45
CA PHE A 176 8.10 -21.21 -13.43
C PHE A 176 7.97 -19.70 -13.13
N SER A 177 7.61 -19.36 -11.90
CA SER A 177 7.43 -17.95 -11.47
C SER A 177 8.72 -17.13 -11.67
N TYR A 178 9.89 -17.67 -11.27
CA TYR A 178 11.16 -16.94 -11.38
C TYR A 178 11.62 -16.79 -12.83
N GLN A 179 11.39 -17.80 -13.67
CA GLN A 179 11.63 -17.71 -15.10
C GLN A 179 10.69 -16.70 -15.77
N LEU A 180 9.43 -16.66 -15.35
CA LEU A 180 8.45 -15.68 -15.83
C LEU A 180 8.87 -14.25 -15.46
N MET A 181 9.30 -14.02 -14.22
CA MET A 181 9.82 -12.72 -13.75
C MET A 181 11.07 -12.28 -14.53
N CYS A 182 11.97 -13.22 -14.85
CA CYS A 182 13.19 -12.96 -15.62
C CYS A 182 12.97 -13.01 -17.13
N ASN A 183 11.75 -13.09 -17.62
CA ASN A 183 11.42 -13.01 -19.03
C ASN A 183 11.09 -11.56 -19.40
N LYS A 184 11.83 -10.99 -20.37
CA LYS A 184 11.63 -9.63 -20.83
C LYS A 184 10.24 -9.37 -21.40
N ASP A 185 9.63 -10.37 -22.05
CA ASP A 185 8.30 -10.25 -22.64
C ASP A 185 7.19 -10.16 -21.58
N THR A 186 7.46 -10.62 -20.34
CA THR A 186 6.56 -10.43 -19.19
C THR A 186 6.46 -8.96 -18.76
N ALA A 187 7.49 -8.16 -19.07
CA ALA A 187 7.57 -6.73 -18.77
C ALA A 187 7.37 -6.38 -17.28
N SER A 188 7.74 -7.29 -16.36
CA SER A 188 7.65 -7.02 -14.92
C SER A 188 8.49 -5.80 -14.52
N ALA A 189 7.85 -4.83 -13.86
CA ALA A 189 8.55 -3.64 -13.36
C ALA A 189 9.56 -3.99 -12.25
N TYR A 190 9.37 -5.11 -11.55
CA TYR A 190 10.26 -5.60 -10.49
C TYR A 190 11.22 -6.71 -10.95
N ALA A 191 11.35 -6.96 -12.25
CA ALA A 191 12.28 -7.94 -12.77
C ALA A 191 13.71 -7.76 -12.21
N PHE A 192 14.14 -6.50 -11.97
CA PHE A 192 15.48 -6.18 -11.44
C PHE A 192 15.76 -6.83 -10.08
N ILE A 193 14.74 -7.09 -9.25
CA ILE A 193 14.92 -7.75 -7.95
C ILE A 193 15.46 -9.16 -8.12
N MET A 194 15.06 -9.88 -9.18
CA MET A 194 15.59 -11.20 -9.51
C MET A 194 16.80 -11.12 -10.43
N THR A 195 16.74 -10.32 -11.49
CA THR A 195 17.82 -10.25 -12.49
C THR A 195 19.13 -9.75 -11.92
N ASP A 196 19.10 -8.91 -10.89
CA ASP A 196 20.30 -8.41 -10.22
C ASP A 196 20.83 -9.36 -9.14
N ASN A 197 20.00 -10.23 -8.60
CA ASN A 197 20.36 -11.09 -7.48
C ASN A 197 20.60 -12.56 -7.86
N LEU A 198 19.76 -13.14 -8.74
CA LEU A 198 19.90 -14.55 -9.12
C LEU A 198 21.05 -14.78 -10.09
N LEU A 199 21.71 -15.92 -9.96
CA LEU A 199 22.73 -16.37 -10.91
C LEU A 199 22.14 -16.40 -12.32
N ASN A 200 22.82 -15.82 -13.29
CA ASN A 200 22.42 -15.68 -14.69
C ASN A 200 21.13 -14.87 -14.92
N GLY A 201 20.62 -14.15 -13.90
CA GLY A 201 19.36 -13.42 -14.01
C GLY A 201 19.36 -12.38 -15.15
N SER A 202 20.39 -11.53 -15.22
CA SER A 202 20.51 -10.52 -16.28
C SER A 202 20.70 -11.14 -17.66
N GLU A 203 21.51 -12.19 -17.77
CA GLU A 203 21.82 -12.87 -19.02
C GLU A 203 20.58 -13.59 -19.60
N VAL A 204 19.74 -14.17 -18.72
CA VAL A 204 18.44 -14.75 -19.11
C VAL A 204 17.48 -13.66 -19.55
N TYR A 205 17.36 -12.58 -18.78
CA TYR A 205 16.47 -11.45 -19.10
C TYR A 205 16.81 -10.81 -20.46
N ASP A 206 18.11 -10.66 -20.76
CA ASP A 206 18.58 -10.10 -22.02
C ASP A 206 18.50 -11.10 -23.20
N GLY A 207 18.11 -12.35 -22.94
CA GLY A 207 18.03 -13.42 -23.95
C GLY A 207 19.39 -13.95 -24.37
N ALA A 208 20.44 -13.69 -23.61
CA ALA A 208 21.79 -14.20 -23.85
C ALA A 208 21.98 -15.64 -23.36
N MET A 209 21.13 -16.10 -22.43
CA MET A 209 21.08 -17.45 -21.90
C MET A 209 19.65 -18.00 -21.94
N ASP A 210 19.53 -19.33 -21.99
CA ASP A 210 18.24 -20.03 -21.92
C ASP A 210 17.63 -19.87 -20.51
N PRO A 211 16.31 -19.74 -20.35
CA PRO A 211 15.66 -19.69 -19.04
C PRO A 211 16.01 -20.82 -18.08
N SER A 212 16.34 -22.01 -18.59
CA SER A 212 16.80 -23.14 -17.78
C SER A 212 18.17 -22.96 -17.11
N GLU A 213 18.94 -21.94 -17.52
CA GLU A 213 20.23 -21.58 -16.92
C GLU A 213 20.10 -20.60 -15.75
N LEU A 214 18.87 -20.11 -15.47
CA LEU A 214 18.59 -19.26 -14.32
C LEU A 214 18.96 -19.97 -13.01
N GLY A 215 19.45 -19.24 -12.04
CA GLY A 215 19.84 -19.73 -10.72
C GLY A 215 18.69 -20.27 -9.88
N VAL A 216 17.73 -20.99 -10.46
CA VAL A 216 16.63 -21.67 -9.78
C VAL A 216 16.39 -23.04 -10.40
N LYS A 217 16.26 -24.10 -9.58
CA LYS A 217 16.05 -25.47 -10.06
C LYS A 217 15.14 -26.26 -9.12
N ALA A 218 14.19 -26.99 -9.66
CA ALA A 218 13.52 -28.07 -8.97
C ALA A 218 14.40 -29.34 -9.09
N LEU A 219 14.94 -29.80 -7.97
CA LEU A 219 15.72 -31.06 -7.93
C LEU A 219 14.77 -32.26 -7.91
N ASP A 220 13.61 -32.09 -7.32
CA ASP A 220 12.43 -32.94 -7.37
C ASP A 220 11.19 -32.07 -7.05
N ASP A 221 10.01 -32.66 -6.93
CA ASP A 221 8.75 -31.93 -6.71
C ASP A 221 8.76 -31.07 -5.43
N TYR A 222 9.57 -31.43 -4.43
CA TYR A 222 9.60 -30.78 -3.11
C TYR A 222 11.00 -30.33 -2.67
N THR A 223 11.95 -30.32 -3.59
CA THR A 223 13.31 -29.83 -3.33
C THR A 223 13.66 -28.73 -4.32
N LEU A 224 13.73 -27.49 -3.82
CA LEU A 224 14.07 -26.29 -4.60
C LEU A 224 15.49 -25.86 -4.30
N GLU A 225 16.27 -25.59 -5.34
CA GLU A 225 17.58 -24.98 -5.25
C GLU A 225 17.54 -23.57 -5.85
N VAL A 226 17.96 -22.56 -5.06
CA VAL A 226 18.09 -21.16 -5.50
C VAL A 226 19.54 -20.72 -5.34
N THR A 227 20.14 -20.22 -6.41
CA THR A 227 21.52 -19.75 -6.42
C THR A 227 21.60 -18.27 -6.75
N PHE A 228 22.17 -17.49 -5.85
CA PHE A 228 22.41 -16.05 -6.02
C PHE A 228 23.76 -15.79 -6.70
N LYS A 229 23.91 -14.64 -7.36
CA LYS A 229 25.18 -14.19 -7.97
C LYS A 229 26.29 -14.04 -6.92
N ASN A 230 25.94 -13.51 -5.76
CA ASN A 230 26.82 -13.24 -4.63
C ASN A 230 26.17 -13.77 -3.34
N PRO A 231 26.92 -14.00 -2.27
CA PRO A 231 26.33 -14.22 -0.96
C PRO A 231 25.58 -12.95 -0.52
N ILE A 232 24.31 -13.09 -0.15
CA ILE A 232 23.42 -11.99 0.20
C ILE A 232 22.97 -12.16 1.64
N PRO A 233 23.28 -11.24 2.58
CA PRO A 233 22.88 -11.38 3.98
C PRO A 233 21.36 -11.27 4.20
N TYR A 234 20.61 -10.75 3.24
CA TYR A 234 19.15 -10.59 3.26
C TYR A 234 18.42 -11.55 2.30
N ALA A 235 19.03 -12.69 1.97
CA ALA A 235 18.44 -13.64 1.01
C ALA A 235 17.06 -14.15 1.45
N GLU A 236 16.87 -14.45 2.75
CA GLU A 236 15.58 -14.93 3.27
C GLU A 236 14.50 -13.85 3.22
N HIS A 237 14.85 -12.58 3.37
CA HIS A 237 13.91 -11.46 3.16
C HIS A 237 13.47 -11.36 1.69
N LEU A 238 14.39 -11.56 0.73
CA LEU A 238 14.02 -11.63 -0.69
C LEU A 238 13.07 -12.80 -0.96
N LEU A 239 13.35 -13.97 -0.39
CA LEU A 239 12.52 -15.16 -0.56
C LEU A 239 11.15 -15.06 0.14
N ALA A 240 10.94 -14.06 1.00
CA ALA A 240 9.67 -13.68 1.60
C ALA A 240 8.92 -12.61 0.79
N PHE A 241 9.57 -11.92 -0.14
CA PHE A 241 8.99 -10.81 -0.88
C PHE A 241 8.01 -11.30 -1.97
N ALA A 242 6.95 -10.53 -2.23
CA ALA A 242 5.86 -10.93 -3.13
C ALA A 242 6.32 -11.35 -4.54
N SER A 243 7.35 -10.71 -5.10
CA SER A 243 7.92 -11.07 -6.40
C SER A 243 8.58 -12.46 -6.43
N TYR A 244 8.84 -13.06 -5.27
CA TYR A 244 9.36 -14.43 -5.13
C TYR A 244 8.25 -15.45 -4.80
N TYR A 245 6.98 -15.07 -4.87
CA TYR A 245 5.87 -16.01 -4.67
C TYR A 245 5.79 -16.99 -5.84
N PRO A 246 5.37 -18.25 -5.59
CA PRO A 246 5.17 -19.23 -6.66
C PRO A 246 3.95 -18.83 -7.52
N VAL A 247 3.91 -19.31 -8.75
CA VAL A 247 2.76 -19.21 -9.65
C VAL A 247 2.37 -20.59 -10.10
N ASN A 248 1.09 -20.96 -10.00
CA ASN A 248 0.60 -22.22 -10.54
C ASN A 248 0.72 -22.20 -12.07
N GLN A 249 1.72 -22.90 -12.62
CA GLN A 249 2.03 -22.88 -14.05
C GLN A 249 0.83 -23.26 -14.90
N LYS A 250 0.17 -24.35 -14.52
CA LYS A 250 -0.96 -24.87 -15.31
C LYS A 250 -2.12 -23.89 -15.35
N ALA A 251 -2.49 -23.30 -14.21
CA ALA A 251 -3.55 -22.30 -14.15
C ALA A 251 -3.16 -21.05 -14.96
N TYR A 252 -1.92 -20.60 -14.83
CA TYR A 252 -1.43 -19.45 -15.60
C TYR A 252 -1.51 -19.68 -17.11
N GLU A 253 -1.12 -20.87 -17.59
CA GLU A 253 -1.19 -21.23 -19.01
C GLU A 253 -2.62 -21.41 -19.51
N GLU A 254 -3.53 -21.97 -18.69
CA GLU A 254 -4.95 -22.16 -19.02
C GLU A 254 -5.73 -20.84 -19.05
N ILE A 255 -5.47 -19.92 -18.12
CA ILE A 255 -6.12 -18.61 -18.03
C ILE A 255 -5.55 -17.65 -19.07
N GLY A 256 -4.23 -17.72 -19.29
CA GLY A 256 -3.47 -16.82 -20.17
C GLY A 256 -2.93 -15.58 -19.45
N ALA A 257 -1.74 -15.17 -19.85
CA ALA A 257 -0.96 -14.10 -19.20
C ALA A 257 -1.75 -12.79 -19.03
N ASP A 258 -2.52 -12.40 -20.05
CA ASP A 258 -3.26 -11.13 -20.07
C ASP A 258 -4.45 -11.09 -19.10
N ASN A 259 -4.88 -12.24 -18.58
CA ASN A 259 -6.06 -12.35 -17.72
C ASN A 259 -5.73 -12.82 -16.31
N TYR A 260 -4.55 -13.42 -16.08
CA TYR A 260 -4.20 -14.02 -14.79
C TYR A 260 -4.11 -12.95 -13.69
N GLY A 261 -4.95 -13.11 -12.66
CA GLY A 261 -4.98 -12.21 -11.51
C GLY A 261 -5.80 -10.93 -11.68
N ASN A 262 -6.53 -10.76 -12.79
CA ASN A 262 -7.34 -9.56 -13.04
C ASN A 262 -8.76 -9.63 -12.48
N ASP A 263 -9.22 -10.82 -12.12
CA ASP A 263 -10.55 -11.06 -11.55
C ASP A 263 -10.52 -12.34 -10.71
N ILE A 264 -11.53 -12.54 -9.88
CA ILE A 264 -11.66 -13.70 -9.00
C ILE A 264 -11.63 -15.03 -9.75
N ASP A 265 -12.27 -15.12 -10.92
CA ASP A 265 -12.31 -16.34 -11.75
C ASP A 265 -10.95 -16.64 -12.43
N SER A 266 -10.02 -15.70 -12.42
CA SER A 266 -8.68 -15.84 -12.98
C SER A 266 -7.58 -15.92 -11.91
N LEU A 267 -7.97 -16.20 -10.66
CA LEU A 267 -7.05 -16.20 -9.52
C LEU A 267 -6.93 -17.61 -8.91
N VAL A 268 -5.70 -18.12 -8.86
CA VAL A 268 -5.35 -19.37 -8.15
C VAL A 268 -4.28 -19.05 -7.11
N THR A 269 -4.61 -19.24 -5.83
CA THR A 269 -3.79 -18.84 -4.68
C THR A 269 -3.47 -20.05 -3.79
N ASN A 270 -2.53 -19.88 -2.85
CA ASN A 270 -2.08 -20.95 -1.96
C ASN A 270 -2.00 -20.52 -0.49
N GLY A 271 -2.59 -19.37 -0.13
CA GLY A 271 -2.46 -18.76 1.18
C GLY A 271 -3.53 -19.13 2.19
N ALA A 272 -3.44 -18.47 3.35
CA ALA A 272 -4.31 -18.64 4.50
C ALA A 272 -5.78 -18.22 4.24
N TYR A 273 -5.99 -17.32 3.28
CA TYR A 273 -7.30 -16.85 2.88
C TYR A 273 -7.52 -17.06 1.39
N THR A 274 -8.78 -17.30 1.03
CA THR A 274 -9.25 -17.35 -0.36
C THR A 274 -10.12 -16.14 -0.63
N MET A 275 -9.92 -15.48 -1.77
CA MET A 275 -10.82 -14.43 -2.24
C MET A 275 -12.13 -15.06 -2.65
N THR A 276 -13.24 -14.64 -2.04
CA THR A 276 -14.59 -15.17 -2.28
C THR A 276 -15.50 -14.17 -2.97
N GLU A 277 -15.14 -12.91 -2.96
CA GLU A 277 -15.86 -11.85 -3.66
C GLU A 277 -14.89 -10.74 -4.05
N TRP A 278 -14.99 -10.27 -5.27
CA TRP A 278 -14.27 -9.08 -5.75
C TRP A 278 -15.24 -8.24 -6.58
N VAL A 279 -15.72 -7.16 -5.97
CA VAL A 279 -16.57 -6.17 -6.63
C VAL A 279 -15.71 -4.96 -6.94
N HIS A 280 -15.32 -4.83 -8.19
CA HIS A 280 -14.40 -3.78 -8.62
C HIS A 280 -14.86 -2.37 -8.22
N ASN A 281 -13.93 -1.58 -7.69
CA ASN A 281 -14.12 -0.23 -7.16
C ASN A 281 -15.10 -0.15 -5.98
N ASP A 282 -15.38 -1.25 -5.29
CA ASP A 282 -16.24 -1.29 -4.11
C ASP A 282 -15.57 -2.07 -2.97
N HIS A 283 -15.38 -3.38 -3.12
CA HIS A 283 -14.78 -4.19 -2.07
C HIS A 283 -14.23 -5.54 -2.53
N VAL A 284 -13.37 -6.11 -1.67
CA VAL A 284 -12.89 -7.51 -1.75
C VAL A 284 -13.26 -8.24 -0.47
N THR A 285 -13.76 -9.46 -0.56
CA THR A 285 -14.02 -10.33 0.59
C THR A 285 -13.09 -11.54 0.55
N LEU A 286 -12.41 -11.77 1.66
CA LEU A 286 -11.55 -12.93 1.89
C LEU A 286 -12.19 -13.83 2.94
N THR A 287 -12.15 -15.15 2.73
CA THR A 287 -12.58 -16.15 3.69
C THR A 287 -11.42 -17.08 4.03
N ALA A 288 -11.32 -17.48 5.29
CA ALA A 288 -10.31 -18.43 5.75
C ALA A 288 -10.30 -19.69 4.88
N ASN A 289 -9.12 -20.07 4.39
CA ASN A 289 -8.93 -21.27 3.58
C ASN A 289 -8.92 -22.51 4.49
N GLU A 290 -9.95 -23.35 4.41
CA GLU A 290 -10.08 -24.54 5.25
C GLU A 290 -9.03 -25.62 4.93
N ASP A 291 -8.47 -25.60 3.72
CA ASP A 291 -7.41 -26.52 3.28
C ASP A 291 -5.99 -25.99 3.58
N PHE A 292 -5.88 -24.82 4.21
CA PHE A 292 -4.58 -24.26 4.55
C PHE A 292 -3.90 -25.07 5.67
N TYR A 293 -2.63 -25.36 5.49
CA TYR A 293 -1.85 -26.23 6.39
C TYR A 293 -1.68 -25.71 7.82
N ASP A 294 -1.84 -24.38 8.04
CA ASP A 294 -1.72 -23.73 9.36
C ASP A 294 -3.02 -22.98 9.70
N PRO A 295 -4.05 -23.68 10.21
CA PRO A 295 -5.33 -23.06 10.50
C PRO A 295 -5.28 -22.01 11.63
N ASP A 296 -4.23 -21.99 12.44
CA ASP A 296 -4.05 -20.99 13.49
C ASP A 296 -3.79 -19.59 12.92
N ARG A 297 -3.34 -19.47 11.67
CA ARG A 297 -3.19 -18.22 10.94
C ARG A 297 -4.54 -17.63 10.47
N CYS A 298 -5.61 -18.40 10.51
CA CYS A 298 -6.96 -17.97 10.10
C CYS A 298 -7.86 -17.67 11.30
N ALA A 299 -7.38 -16.92 12.29
CA ALA A 299 -8.13 -16.61 13.51
C ALA A 299 -9.39 -15.77 13.24
N VAL A 300 -9.36 -14.89 12.25
CA VAL A 300 -10.52 -14.15 11.72
C VAL A 300 -11.04 -14.91 10.52
N LYS A 301 -12.31 -15.30 10.53
CA LYS A 301 -12.86 -16.17 9.48
C LYS A 301 -13.17 -15.43 8.20
N ASN A 302 -13.66 -14.22 8.28
CA ASN A 302 -13.99 -13.41 7.12
C ASN A 302 -13.38 -12.03 7.26
N VAL A 303 -12.75 -11.53 6.21
CA VAL A 303 -12.17 -10.18 6.14
C VAL A 303 -12.73 -9.51 4.90
N LYS A 304 -13.27 -8.31 5.07
CA LYS A 304 -13.77 -7.48 3.98
C LYS A 304 -12.91 -6.23 3.85
N PHE A 305 -12.39 -5.99 2.68
CA PHE A 305 -11.66 -4.79 2.32
C PHE A 305 -12.57 -3.86 1.52
N ILE A 306 -12.84 -2.66 2.04
CA ILE A 306 -13.68 -1.66 1.37
C ILE A 306 -12.78 -0.57 0.77
N MET A 307 -13.08 -0.16 -0.45
CA MET A 307 -12.33 0.88 -1.15
C MET A 307 -12.91 2.25 -0.84
N LEU A 308 -12.27 2.99 0.04
CA LEU A 308 -12.67 4.33 0.46
C LEU A 308 -11.57 5.34 0.13
N ASN A 309 -11.66 6.00 -1.02
CA ASN A 309 -10.65 6.95 -1.50
C ASN A 309 -10.63 8.27 -0.70
N ASP A 310 -11.79 8.70 -0.20
CA ASP A 310 -11.94 9.97 0.53
C ASP A 310 -11.73 9.79 2.04
N THR A 311 -10.84 10.59 2.62
CA THR A 311 -10.46 10.50 4.04
C THR A 311 -11.63 10.81 4.99
N ASN A 312 -12.55 11.71 4.60
CA ASN A 312 -13.73 12.00 5.40
C ASN A 312 -14.73 10.84 5.32
N ALA A 313 -14.85 10.19 4.15
CA ALA A 313 -15.65 8.98 3.99
C ALA A 313 -15.15 7.86 4.92
N ARG A 314 -13.83 7.65 5.03
CA ARG A 314 -13.21 6.68 5.96
C ARG A 314 -13.59 6.97 7.41
N MET A 315 -13.41 8.21 7.87
CA MET A 315 -13.75 8.61 9.23
C MET A 315 -15.25 8.44 9.51
N ASN A 316 -16.12 8.80 8.55
CA ASN A 316 -17.57 8.64 8.69
C ASN A 316 -17.98 7.17 8.75
N ALA A 317 -17.39 6.32 7.90
CA ALA A 317 -17.64 4.88 7.89
C ALA A 317 -17.21 4.23 9.22
N PHE A 318 -16.06 4.62 9.76
CA PHE A 318 -15.58 4.15 11.07
C PHE A 318 -16.53 4.59 12.21
N GLN A 319 -16.92 5.86 12.24
CA GLN A 319 -17.86 6.37 13.26
C GLN A 319 -19.24 5.71 13.16
N ALA A 320 -19.67 5.34 11.96
CA ALA A 320 -20.92 4.62 11.73
C ALA A 320 -20.80 3.11 12.08
N GLY A 321 -19.62 2.62 12.38
CA GLY A 321 -19.35 1.19 12.64
C GLY A 321 -19.47 0.32 11.39
N GLN A 322 -19.24 0.89 10.23
CA GLN A 322 -19.26 0.17 8.94
C GLN A 322 -17.91 -0.48 8.64
N VAL A 323 -16.83 0.06 9.20
CA VAL A 323 -15.48 -0.50 9.16
C VAL A 323 -14.92 -0.59 10.58
N ASP A 324 -14.09 -1.58 10.81
CA ASP A 324 -13.45 -1.84 12.11
C ASP A 324 -12.11 -1.13 12.24
N CYS A 325 -11.46 -0.84 11.11
CA CYS A 325 -10.17 -0.15 11.03
C CYS A 325 -10.10 0.74 9.79
N VAL A 326 -9.49 1.91 9.94
CA VAL A 326 -9.26 2.86 8.84
C VAL A 326 -7.89 3.52 8.95
N ASN A 327 -7.29 3.80 7.81
CA ASN A 327 -6.10 4.64 7.74
C ASN A 327 -6.48 6.12 7.81
N LEU A 328 -5.85 6.85 8.73
CA LEU A 328 -6.06 8.29 8.90
C LEU A 328 -4.81 9.07 8.50
N SER A 329 -5.01 10.30 8.07
CA SER A 329 -3.94 11.23 7.78
C SER A 329 -4.33 12.66 8.13
N GLY A 330 -3.34 13.52 8.35
CA GLY A 330 -3.55 14.95 8.54
C GLY A 330 -4.46 15.28 9.72
N ASP A 331 -5.43 16.14 9.46
CA ASP A 331 -6.34 16.68 10.50
C ASP A 331 -7.31 15.63 11.08
N GLN A 332 -7.58 14.51 10.38
CA GLN A 332 -8.43 13.43 10.89
C GLN A 332 -7.82 12.74 12.12
N ILE A 333 -6.50 12.68 12.22
CA ILE A 333 -5.80 12.12 13.39
C ILE A 333 -6.15 12.92 14.64
N GLU A 334 -6.08 14.25 14.57
CA GLU A 334 -6.44 15.11 15.69
C GLU A 334 -7.96 15.06 15.98
N GLN A 335 -8.80 14.97 14.96
CA GLN A 335 -10.24 14.79 15.13
C GLN A 335 -10.55 13.45 15.83
N ALA A 336 -9.91 12.36 15.44
CA ALA A 336 -10.06 11.04 16.07
C ALA A 336 -9.68 11.10 17.54
N LYS A 337 -8.54 11.71 17.88
CA LYS A 337 -8.09 11.91 19.27
C LYS A 337 -9.09 12.73 20.10
N GLN A 338 -9.65 13.81 19.53
CA GLN A 338 -10.66 14.64 20.19
C GLN A 338 -11.98 13.88 20.46
N LEU A 339 -12.32 12.93 19.58
CA LEU A 339 -13.46 12.04 19.75
C LEU A 339 -13.21 10.88 20.71
N GLY A 340 -11.98 10.74 21.25
CA GLY A 340 -11.58 9.64 22.11
C GLY A 340 -11.36 8.32 21.39
N ILE A 341 -11.19 8.38 20.06
CA ILE A 341 -10.83 7.22 19.24
C ILE A 341 -9.35 6.95 19.44
N THR A 342 -8.99 5.69 19.68
CA THR A 342 -7.59 5.30 19.77
C THR A 342 -6.95 5.36 18.38
N VAL A 343 -5.83 6.07 18.29
CA VAL A 343 -5.00 6.15 17.09
C VAL A 343 -3.68 5.47 17.38
N GLU A 344 -3.37 4.46 16.62
CA GLU A 344 -2.08 3.75 16.68
C GLU A 344 -1.20 4.23 15.54
N ASN A 345 0.08 4.47 15.83
CA ASN A 345 1.09 4.78 14.83
C ASN A 345 2.00 3.57 14.67
N TYR A 346 2.27 3.20 13.45
CA TYR A 346 3.30 2.21 13.11
C TYR A 346 4.28 2.82 12.13
N VAL A 347 5.50 2.31 12.11
CA VAL A 347 6.54 2.72 11.17
C VAL A 347 6.53 1.73 10.02
N ASP A 348 6.27 2.22 8.82
CA ASP A 348 6.19 1.39 7.61
C ASP A 348 7.55 1.18 6.90
N ASN A 349 8.65 1.67 7.46
CA ASN A 349 9.99 1.66 6.86
C ASN A 349 10.05 2.31 5.46
N GLY A 350 9.00 3.03 5.07
CA GLY A 350 8.91 3.75 3.81
C GLY A 350 9.67 5.07 3.83
N ASN A 351 10.08 5.54 2.68
CA ASN A 351 10.64 6.86 2.49
C ASN A 351 9.98 7.54 1.29
N TRP A 352 9.32 8.67 1.55
CA TRP A 352 8.68 9.48 0.51
C TRP A 352 9.66 10.52 -0.01
N TYR A 353 9.76 10.62 -1.32
CA TYR A 353 10.67 11.55 -1.99
C TYR A 353 10.08 12.04 -3.30
N PHE A 354 10.54 13.16 -3.79
CA PHE A 354 10.32 13.56 -5.17
C PHE A 354 11.58 13.33 -6.00
N GLN A 355 11.39 12.98 -7.25
CA GLN A 355 12.46 12.60 -8.17
C GLN A 355 12.67 13.69 -9.23
N PHE A 356 13.92 14.05 -9.45
CA PHE A 356 14.28 14.97 -10.51
C PHE A 356 14.51 14.25 -11.84
N ASN A 357 13.91 14.73 -12.91
CA ASN A 357 14.29 14.31 -14.25
C ASN A 357 15.62 14.98 -14.64
N THR A 358 16.73 14.30 -14.40
CA THR A 358 18.08 14.81 -14.65
C THR A 358 18.41 14.99 -16.14
N GLN A 359 17.58 14.50 -17.06
CA GLN A 359 17.71 14.71 -18.49
C GLN A 359 17.23 16.10 -18.94
N HIS A 360 16.45 16.79 -18.10
CA HIS A 360 16.04 18.18 -18.32
C HIS A 360 17.17 19.17 -17.98
N THR A 361 18.20 19.15 -18.80
CA THR A 361 19.39 20.00 -18.62
C THR A 361 19.11 21.46 -18.95
N GLU A 362 18.13 21.74 -19.81
CA GLU A 362 17.69 23.07 -20.23
C GLU A 362 17.10 23.93 -19.09
N VAL A 363 16.55 23.29 -18.07
CA VAL A 363 16.06 23.92 -16.85
C VAL A 363 16.98 23.71 -15.64
N GLY A 364 18.18 23.20 -15.88
CA GLY A 364 19.23 23.03 -14.88
C GLY A 364 19.17 21.74 -14.05
N LEU A 365 18.19 20.86 -14.21
CA LEU A 365 18.06 19.64 -13.39
C LEU A 365 19.18 18.60 -13.63
N GLY A 366 19.98 18.74 -14.69
CA GLY A 366 21.23 17.99 -14.88
C GLY A 366 22.34 18.37 -13.92
N ASN A 367 22.30 19.58 -13.35
CA ASN A 367 23.34 20.10 -12.44
C ASN A 367 23.08 19.66 -10.99
N ALA A 368 24.12 19.10 -10.34
CA ALA A 368 24.00 18.60 -8.96
C ALA A 368 23.76 19.70 -7.93
N ASN A 369 24.35 20.90 -8.11
CA ASN A 369 24.19 22.00 -7.19
C ASN A 369 22.76 22.59 -7.23
N ILE A 370 22.12 22.61 -8.41
CA ILE A 370 20.71 23.01 -8.53
C ILE A 370 19.81 22.01 -7.80
N ARG A 371 20.01 20.68 -8.00
CA ARG A 371 19.22 19.67 -7.29
C ARG A 371 19.43 19.71 -5.77
N LEU A 372 20.69 19.91 -5.33
CA LEU A 372 21.02 20.05 -3.91
C LEU A 372 20.33 21.28 -3.30
N ALA A 373 20.32 22.39 -4.01
CA ALA A 373 19.62 23.62 -3.59
C ALA A 373 18.12 23.38 -3.42
N LEU A 374 17.47 22.69 -4.38
CA LEU A 374 16.06 22.33 -4.30
C LEU A 374 15.75 21.46 -3.07
N GLY A 375 16.62 20.52 -2.74
CA GLY A 375 16.47 19.68 -1.54
C GLY A 375 16.65 20.46 -0.24
N MET A 376 17.72 21.28 -0.13
CA MET A 376 18.00 22.07 1.08
C MET A 376 17.03 23.23 1.31
N ALA A 377 16.27 23.64 0.29
CA ALA A 377 15.28 24.69 0.39
C ALA A 377 13.96 24.24 1.04
N ILE A 378 13.77 22.95 1.31
CA ILE A 378 12.53 22.41 1.87
C ILE A 378 12.67 22.18 3.39
N ASP A 379 11.84 22.85 4.17
CA ASP A 379 11.69 22.60 5.61
C ASP A 379 10.85 21.32 5.81
N ALA A 380 11.53 20.17 5.77
CA ALA A 380 10.89 18.88 5.93
C ALA A 380 10.27 18.69 7.34
N GLN A 381 10.79 19.36 8.38
CA GLN A 381 10.19 19.31 9.71
C GLN A 381 8.82 20.00 9.71
N SER A 382 8.74 21.20 9.13
CA SER A 382 7.47 21.91 8.97
C SER A 382 6.46 21.14 8.11
N LEU A 383 6.93 20.41 7.09
CA LEU A 383 6.08 19.51 6.29
C LEU A 383 5.45 18.42 7.17
N CYS A 384 6.28 17.71 7.95
CA CYS A 384 5.81 16.65 8.84
C CYS A 384 4.84 17.18 9.92
N ASP A 385 5.19 18.28 10.59
CA ASP A 385 4.44 18.80 11.72
C ASP A 385 3.14 19.50 11.34
N ASN A 386 3.10 20.17 10.17
CA ASN A 386 1.99 21.06 9.83
C ASN A 386 1.12 20.56 8.67
N ILE A 387 1.66 19.73 7.78
CA ILE A 387 0.94 19.23 6.60
C ILE A 387 0.57 17.76 6.77
N LEU A 388 1.55 16.87 7.03
CA LEU A 388 1.32 15.44 7.14
C LEU A 388 0.64 15.09 8.46
N LYS A 389 1.16 15.56 9.59
CA LYS A 389 0.59 15.37 10.95
C LYS A 389 0.32 13.90 11.32
N ASP A 390 1.02 12.98 10.69
CA ASP A 390 0.82 11.53 10.79
C ASP A 390 1.90 10.80 11.60
N GLY A 391 2.87 11.56 12.14
CA GLY A 391 4.01 11.02 12.86
C GLY A 391 5.23 10.76 11.99
N SER A 392 5.17 11.09 10.69
CA SER A 392 6.33 11.09 9.79
C SER A 392 7.45 11.97 10.34
N VAL A 393 8.69 11.59 10.06
CA VAL A 393 9.89 12.33 10.44
C VAL A 393 10.64 12.80 9.21
N PRO A 394 11.37 13.94 9.27
CA PRO A 394 12.15 14.41 8.14
C PRO A 394 13.14 13.36 7.65
N ALA A 395 13.11 13.09 6.36
CA ALA A 395 14.07 12.20 5.72
C ALA A 395 15.36 12.97 5.39
N THR A 396 16.46 12.61 6.05
CA THR A 396 17.80 13.22 5.83
C THR A 396 18.65 12.42 4.84
N GLY A 397 18.05 11.45 4.17
CA GLY A 397 18.63 10.61 3.13
C GLY A 397 17.66 9.53 2.66
N LEU A 398 18.03 8.79 1.62
CA LEU A 398 17.13 7.84 0.95
C LEU A 398 16.79 6.62 1.84
N VAL A 399 17.72 6.15 2.67
CA VAL A 399 17.49 5.00 3.56
C VAL A 399 16.80 5.48 4.84
N PRO A 400 15.64 4.91 5.23
CA PRO A 400 14.93 5.29 6.46
C PRO A 400 15.75 5.09 7.74
N THR A 401 15.37 5.78 8.81
CA THR A 401 16.04 5.73 10.12
C THR A 401 15.89 4.38 10.83
N THR A 402 14.92 3.59 10.45
CA THR A 402 14.60 2.30 11.05
C THR A 402 15.47 1.17 10.52
N ILE A 403 16.01 1.30 9.31
CA ILE A 403 16.75 0.23 8.63
C ILE A 403 18.04 -0.11 9.39
N ALA A 404 18.23 -1.41 9.60
CA ALA A 404 19.43 -1.96 10.22
C ALA A 404 20.68 -1.67 9.36
N GLY A 405 21.77 -1.39 10.02
CA GLY A 405 23.09 -1.23 9.43
C GLY A 405 24.04 -2.32 9.92
N ALA A 406 25.34 -2.13 9.69
CA ALA A 406 26.35 -3.04 10.18
C ALA A 406 26.60 -2.86 11.70
N ASN A 407 27.02 -3.94 12.38
CA ASN A 407 27.43 -3.94 13.79
C ASN A 407 26.31 -3.52 14.77
N ASP A 408 25.10 -3.99 14.56
CA ASP A 408 23.91 -3.70 15.39
C ASP A 408 23.57 -2.20 15.52
N GLN A 409 24.08 -1.36 14.63
CA GLN A 409 23.72 0.06 14.52
C GLN A 409 22.66 0.25 13.43
N LYS A 410 21.86 1.26 13.59
CA LYS A 410 20.98 1.73 12.49
C LYS A 410 21.83 2.33 11.38
N TYR A 411 21.46 2.07 10.11
CA TYR A 411 22.21 2.58 8.95
C TYR A 411 22.39 4.11 9.03
N ARG A 412 21.32 4.83 9.35
CA ARG A 412 21.34 6.29 9.46
C ARG A 412 22.29 6.81 10.54
N GLU A 413 22.34 6.12 11.68
CA GLU A 413 23.27 6.46 12.77
C GLU A 413 24.72 6.28 12.35
N ALA A 414 25.00 5.27 11.54
CA ALA A 414 26.37 4.97 11.08
C ALA A 414 26.88 5.93 10.00
N VAL A 415 25.99 6.40 9.09
CA VAL A 415 26.40 7.23 7.94
C VAL A 415 26.11 8.72 8.10
N GLY A 416 25.24 9.10 9.06
CA GLY A 416 24.83 10.49 9.29
C GLY A 416 23.87 11.04 8.22
N ASP A 417 23.63 12.33 8.27
CA ASP A 417 22.69 13.04 7.39
C ASP A 417 23.37 13.43 6.06
N PHE A 418 22.64 13.32 4.95
CA PHE A 418 23.12 13.73 3.62
C PHE A 418 22.53 15.07 3.19
N VAL A 419 21.31 15.37 3.60
CA VAL A 419 20.60 16.59 3.26
C VAL A 419 19.79 17.03 4.47
N GLY A 420 19.62 18.34 4.63
CA GLY A 420 18.80 18.95 5.66
C GLY A 420 18.34 20.32 5.21
N TYR A 421 17.41 20.91 5.92
CA TYR A 421 16.92 22.25 5.64
C TYR A 421 17.98 23.28 5.98
N ASP A 422 18.48 24.00 4.97
CA ASP A 422 19.41 25.12 5.10
C ASP A 422 19.19 26.09 3.92
N PRO A 423 18.32 27.09 4.08
CA PRO A 423 17.97 28.01 3.00
C PRO A 423 19.14 28.90 2.54
N GLU A 424 20.10 29.18 3.42
CA GLU A 424 21.29 29.99 3.02
C GLU A 424 22.27 29.15 2.19
N ALA A 425 22.52 27.90 2.61
CA ALA A 425 23.30 26.96 1.80
C ALA A 425 22.58 26.60 0.48
N ALA A 426 21.25 26.52 0.50
CA ALA A 426 20.44 26.33 -0.71
C ALA A 426 20.64 27.45 -1.73
N LYS A 427 20.57 28.70 -1.29
CA LYS A 427 20.85 29.89 -2.16
C LYS A 427 22.26 29.85 -2.76
N ALA A 428 23.25 29.57 -1.92
CA ALA A 428 24.64 29.50 -2.38
C ALA A 428 24.85 28.36 -3.42
N ALA A 429 24.27 27.18 -3.17
CA ALA A 429 24.32 26.07 -4.13
C ALA A 429 23.57 26.39 -5.42
N PHE A 430 22.42 27.08 -5.33
CA PHE A 430 21.64 27.51 -6.49
C PHE A 430 22.43 28.49 -7.36
N GLU A 431 23.02 29.53 -6.76
CA GLU A 431 23.85 30.48 -7.46
C GLU A 431 25.07 29.82 -8.14
N GLN A 432 25.71 28.87 -7.46
CA GLN A 432 26.81 28.11 -8.03
C GLN A 432 26.31 27.29 -9.24
N GLY A 433 25.20 26.59 -9.12
CA GLY A 433 24.63 25.79 -10.20
C GLY A 433 24.22 26.64 -11.41
N LEU A 434 23.68 27.83 -11.19
CA LEU A 434 23.40 28.80 -12.26
C LEU A 434 24.69 29.26 -12.99
N GLN A 435 25.78 29.51 -12.25
CA GLN A 435 27.05 29.85 -12.84
C GLN A 435 27.66 28.73 -13.69
N GLU A 436 27.56 27.47 -13.19
CA GLU A 436 28.07 26.27 -13.88
C GLU A 436 27.31 25.96 -15.15
N THR A 437 26.00 26.22 -15.16
CA THR A 437 25.12 25.95 -16.32
C THR A 437 25.02 27.12 -17.29
N GLY A 438 25.34 28.33 -16.84
CA GLY A 438 25.10 29.54 -17.60
C GLY A 438 23.66 30.02 -17.64
N LEU A 439 22.76 29.35 -16.86
CA LEU A 439 21.36 29.70 -16.72
C LEU A 439 21.18 30.89 -15.77
N LYS A 440 20.06 31.58 -15.88
CA LYS A 440 19.56 32.53 -14.88
C LYS A 440 18.44 31.88 -14.09
N ALA A 441 18.11 32.43 -12.92
CA ALA A 441 17.01 31.91 -12.10
C ALA A 441 15.67 31.89 -12.87
N GLU A 442 15.41 32.84 -13.74
CA GLU A 442 14.21 32.94 -14.60
C GLU A 442 14.11 31.81 -15.66
N ASP A 443 15.22 31.11 -15.95
CA ASP A 443 15.27 30.00 -16.89
C ASP A 443 14.94 28.65 -16.20
N VAL A 444 15.02 28.62 -14.85
CA VAL A 444 14.71 27.43 -14.05
C VAL A 444 13.20 27.35 -13.83
N LYS A 445 12.50 26.83 -14.83
CA LYS A 445 11.04 26.61 -14.81
C LYS A 445 10.76 25.14 -14.62
N LEU A 446 10.19 24.80 -13.49
CA LEU A 446 9.94 23.42 -13.10
C LEU A 446 8.44 23.16 -13.05
N SER A 447 8.06 21.92 -13.35
CA SER A 447 6.72 21.39 -13.10
C SER A 447 6.84 20.25 -12.12
N LEU A 448 6.01 20.23 -11.07
CA LEU A 448 5.93 19.16 -10.10
C LEU A 448 4.69 18.31 -10.39
N LEU A 449 4.92 17.07 -10.80
CA LEU A 449 3.84 16.09 -11.01
C LEU A 449 3.52 15.40 -9.68
N CYS A 450 2.25 15.38 -9.30
CA CYS A 450 1.72 14.61 -8.18
C CYS A 450 0.41 13.94 -8.59
N ASP A 451 -0.07 13.00 -7.77
CA ASP A 451 -1.42 12.47 -7.92
C ASP A 451 -2.49 13.51 -7.52
N ASP A 452 -3.75 13.22 -7.80
CA ASP A 452 -4.88 14.12 -7.59
C ASP A 452 -5.48 14.09 -6.17
N SER A 453 -4.83 13.38 -5.23
CA SER A 453 -5.27 13.34 -3.83
C SER A 453 -5.06 14.70 -3.14
N ASP A 454 -5.95 15.03 -2.23
CA ASP A 454 -5.83 16.24 -1.38
C ASP A 454 -4.49 16.31 -0.63
N ALA A 455 -3.97 15.17 -0.19
CA ALA A 455 -2.72 15.08 0.54
C ALA A 455 -1.52 15.45 -0.35
N SER A 456 -1.43 14.84 -1.54
CA SER A 456 -0.36 15.11 -2.50
C SER A 456 -0.39 16.55 -3.01
N GLN A 457 -1.59 17.10 -3.25
CA GLN A 457 -1.73 18.50 -3.65
C GLN A 457 -1.26 19.47 -2.56
N LYS A 458 -1.54 19.21 -1.27
CA LYS A 458 -1.04 20.03 -0.16
C LYS A 458 0.49 19.97 -0.05
N VAL A 459 1.07 18.78 -0.22
CA VAL A 459 2.54 18.61 -0.24
C VAL A 459 3.15 19.36 -1.42
N ALA A 460 2.59 19.27 -2.62
CA ALA A 460 3.06 19.98 -3.80
C ALA A 460 3.00 21.50 -3.61
N GLN A 461 1.90 22.03 -3.08
CA GLN A 461 1.76 23.45 -2.75
C GLN A 461 2.78 23.92 -1.70
N PHE A 462 3.08 23.08 -0.71
CA PHE A 462 4.10 23.37 0.28
C PHE A 462 5.48 23.48 -0.38
N PHE A 463 5.86 22.54 -1.23
CA PHE A 463 7.14 22.60 -1.97
C PHE A 463 7.22 23.83 -2.87
N GLN A 464 6.18 24.12 -3.62
CA GLN A 464 6.08 25.29 -4.47
C GLN A 464 6.33 26.59 -3.67
N ALA A 465 5.69 26.73 -2.50
CA ALA A 465 5.88 27.89 -1.63
C ALA A 465 7.32 28.00 -1.09
N GLN A 466 7.91 26.87 -0.66
CA GLN A 466 9.27 26.85 -0.13
C GLN A 466 10.32 27.19 -1.20
N TRP A 467 10.18 26.66 -2.41
CA TRP A 467 11.10 27.01 -3.50
C TRP A 467 10.94 28.46 -3.96
N SER A 468 9.73 28.98 -4.00
CA SER A 468 9.48 30.40 -4.31
C SER A 468 10.09 31.31 -3.23
N GLU A 469 9.88 31.01 -1.94
CA GLU A 469 10.40 31.80 -0.83
C GLU A 469 11.94 31.75 -0.74
N ASN A 470 12.51 30.55 -0.81
CA ASN A 470 13.93 30.32 -0.53
C ASN A 470 14.84 30.53 -1.75
N LEU A 471 14.36 30.26 -2.96
CA LEU A 471 15.17 30.30 -4.19
C LEU A 471 14.66 31.33 -5.23
N GLY A 472 13.45 31.87 -5.03
CA GLY A 472 12.85 32.84 -5.96
C GLY A 472 12.48 32.24 -7.31
N ILE A 473 12.14 30.93 -7.36
CA ILE A 473 11.71 30.23 -8.57
C ILE A 473 10.22 29.89 -8.50
N ASP A 474 9.58 29.90 -9.66
CA ASP A 474 8.19 29.47 -9.81
C ASP A 474 8.16 28.00 -10.30
N VAL A 475 7.30 27.21 -9.67
CA VAL A 475 7.08 25.81 -9.99
C VAL A 475 5.59 25.60 -10.29
N GLU A 476 5.27 24.95 -11.40
CA GLU A 476 3.90 24.60 -11.78
C GLU A 476 3.49 23.24 -11.22
#